data_58f57dfd3d4fa70b8b43f86b8259fe88
#
_entry.id   58f57dfd3d4fa70b8b43f86b8259fe88
#
_cell.length_a   1.000
_cell.length_b   1.000
_cell.length_c   1.000
_cell.angle_alpha   90.00
_cell.angle_beta   90.00
_cell.angle_gamma   90.00
#
_symmetry.space_group_name_H-M   'P 1'
#
loop_
_entity.id
_entity.type
_entity.pdbx_description
1 polymer ?
#
loop_
_entity_poly.entity_id
_entity_poly.type
_entity_poly.pdbx_seq_one_letter_code
_entity_poly.pdbx_strand_id
1 'polypeptide(L)'
;VFTHQMTDDGLNQLILSAQIPWQAVDMIRGYLGYARQLGLRYTQTRIEEILLAQPGLVSDLWRYFHARFDPDLSGDRNKAMFDSKESFEAQLRSLTAHDQDVTFRTVFNLIESTLRTNFYRPDRIEHYLSFKVDCAQIWQMPEPRMKYEVYVHHPEMEGIHLRGGQIARGGIRWLDREDYRREVHGLATTQMVKNVLIVPEGAKGGFFLKKSYTDRGVRRAEADRLYTFLIRGLLDITDNIVDGSTVHPPAVVRHDGTDTYLV
;
A
#
# COMPACT_ATOMS: atom_id res chain seq x y z
N VAL A 1 9.62 9.00 15.25
CA VAL A 1 10.64 9.92 14.73
C VAL A 1 12.00 9.56 15.29
N PHE A 2 12.24 9.65 16.59
CA PHE A 2 13.56 9.37 17.21
C PHE A 2 14.07 7.94 17.05
N THR A 3 13.19 6.98 16.79
CA THR A 3 13.52 5.55 16.56
C THR A 3 13.56 5.18 15.09
N HIS A 4 13.50 6.17 14.17
CA HIS A 4 13.43 5.98 12.72
C HIS A 4 12.26 5.12 12.20
N GLN A 5 11.25 4.89 13.02
CA GLN A 5 10.07 4.11 12.66
C GLN A 5 9.09 4.88 11.77
N MET A 6 9.19 6.20 11.74
CA MET A 6 8.26 7.08 11.02
C MET A 6 9.01 8.27 10.41
N THR A 7 8.54 8.73 9.25
CA THR A 7 9.04 9.94 8.60
C THR A 7 8.72 11.18 9.45
N ASP A 8 9.65 12.13 9.50
CA ASP A 8 9.46 13.44 10.14
C ASP A 8 8.97 14.44 9.10
N ASP A 9 7.66 14.68 9.08
CA ASP A 9 6.99 15.61 8.16
C ASP A 9 5.74 16.22 8.82
N GLY A 10 5.08 17.15 8.13
CA GLY A 10 3.89 17.85 8.62
C GLY A 10 2.71 16.95 8.98
N LEU A 11 2.63 15.76 8.39
CA LEU A 11 1.55 14.79 8.69
C LEU A 11 1.58 14.28 10.13
N ASN A 12 2.69 14.41 10.86
CA ASN A 12 2.76 14.05 12.27
C ASN A 12 1.76 14.85 13.14
N GLN A 13 1.35 16.03 12.70
CA GLN A 13 0.32 16.84 13.38
C GLN A 13 -1.05 16.14 13.40
N LEU A 14 -1.32 15.20 12.49
CA LEU A 14 -2.56 14.42 12.46
C LEU A 14 -2.76 13.56 13.71
N ILE A 15 -1.68 13.20 14.40
CA ILE A 15 -1.77 12.46 15.67
C ILE A 15 -2.63 13.26 16.67
N LEU A 16 -2.45 14.56 16.73
CA LEU A 16 -3.18 15.44 17.63
C LEU A 16 -4.49 15.95 17.01
N SER A 17 -4.45 16.42 15.75
CA SER A 17 -5.59 17.08 15.12
C SER A 17 -6.71 16.09 14.73
N ALA A 18 -6.36 14.91 14.24
CA ALA A 18 -7.32 13.84 13.89
C ALA A 18 -7.48 12.79 15.00
N GLN A 19 -6.70 12.89 16.09
CA GLN A 19 -6.72 11.94 17.22
C GLN A 19 -6.53 10.48 16.79
N ILE A 20 -5.57 10.23 15.90
CA ILE A 20 -5.24 8.90 15.38
C ILE A 20 -3.84 8.47 15.86
N PRO A 21 -3.56 7.16 15.99
CA PRO A 21 -2.25 6.69 16.39
C PRO A 21 -1.21 6.96 15.28
N TRP A 22 0.07 7.05 15.65
CA TRP A 22 1.14 7.34 14.69
C TRP A 22 1.23 6.30 13.55
N GLN A 23 0.88 5.03 13.85
CA GLN A 23 0.82 3.98 12.83
C GLN A 23 -0.23 4.26 11.75
N ALA A 24 -1.37 4.87 12.14
CA ALA A 24 -2.38 5.30 11.18
C ALA A 24 -1.88 6.44 10.28
N VAL A 25 -1.10 7.36 10.83
CA VAL A 25 -0.46 8.41 10.02
C VAL A 25 0.50 7.79 9.00
N ASP A 26 1.26 6.78 9.40
CA ASP A 26 2.19 6.11 8.50
C ASP A 26 1.48 5.25 7.44
N MET A 27 0.36 4.64 7.80
CA MET A 27 -0.55 3.98 6.85
C MET A 27 -1.06 4.97 5.79
N ILE A 28 -1.47 6.17 6.20
CA ILE A 28 -1.90 7.23 5.28
C ILE A 28 -0.74 7.63 4.35
N ARG A 29 0.50 7.78 4.85
CA ARG A 29 1.69 8.00 4.01
C ARG A 29 1.88 6.90 2.97
N GLY A 30 1.71 5.66 3.37
CA GLY A 30 1.79 4.53 2.46
C GLY A 30 0.79 4.65 1.31
N TYR A 31 -0.47 4.94 1.60
CA TYR A 31 -1.48 5.15 0.56
C TYR A 31 -1.23 6.39 -0.29
N LEU A 32 -0.75 7.49 0.29
CA LEU A 32 -0.36 8.68 -0.47
C LEU A 32 0.83 8.40 -1.41
N GLY A 33 1.83 7.65 -0.95
CA GLY A 33 2.93 7.19 -1.80
C GLY A 33 2.42 6.36 -2.98
N TYR A 34 1.52 5.42 -2.73
CA TYR A 34 0.90 4.63 -3.79
C TYR A 34 0.03 5.48 -4.73
N ALA A 35 -0.76 6.41 -4.20
CA ALA A 35 -1.57 7.33 -4.99
C ALA A 35 -0.71 8.18 -5.96
N ARG A 36 0.48 8.62 -5.53
CA ARG A 36 1.45 9.32 -6.43
C ARG A 36 1.91 8.41 -7.56
N GLN A 37 2.19 7.14 -7.28
CA GLN A 37 2.54 6.17 -8.32
C GLN A 37 1.40 5.94 -9.33
N LEU A 38 0.17 6.21 -8.93
CA LEU A 38 -1.03 6.14 -9.78
C LEU A 38 -1.42 7.48 -10.41
N GLY A 39 -0.67 8.56 -10.16
CA GLY A 39 -0.85 9.83 -10.83
C GLY A 39 -1.47 10.96 -9.99
N LEU A 40 -1.57 10.82 -8.68
CA LEU A 40 -1.87 11.96 -7.80
C LEU A 40 -0.72 12.97 -7.85
N ARG A 41 -0.97 14.17 -8.40
CA ARG A 41 0.09 15.13 -8.78
C ARG A 41 0.25 16.33 -7.84
N TYR A 42 -0.34 16.29 -6.66
CA TYR A 42 -0.16 17.36 -5.68
C TYR A 42 1.20 17.23 -4.97
N THR A 43 1.79 18.39 -4.65
CA THR A 43 3.05 18.44 -3.89
C THR A 43 2.85 17.88 -2.48
N GLN A 44 3.94 17.46 -1.83
CA GLN A 44 3.91 17.00 -0.45
C GLN A 44 3.27 18.04 0.46
N THR A 45 3.71 19.30 0.38
CA THR A 45 3.16 20.42 1.17
C THR A 45 1.66 20.58 0.95
N ARG A 46 1.20 20.50 -0.32
CA ARG A 46 -0.24 20.65 -0.60
C ARG A 46 -1.06 19.51 -0.02
N ILE A 47 -0.56 18.27 -0.08
CA ILE A 47 -1.21 17.12 0.54
C ILE A 47 -1.29 17.26 2.05
N GLU A 48 -0.22 17.73 2.70
CA GLU A 48 -0.22 18.02 4.15
C GLU A 48 -1.26 19.06 4.51
N GLU A 49 -1.33 20.18 3.78
CA GLU A 49 -2.35 21.22 3.98
C GLU A 49 -3.78 20.65 3.85
N ILE A 50 -4.03 19.82 2.81
CA ILE A 50 -5.34 19.20 2.57
C ILE A 50 -5.76 18.33 3.76
N LEU A 51 -4.88 17.46 4.22
CA LEU A 51 -5.19 16.51 5.29
C LEU A 51 -5.36 17.23 6.63
N LEU A 52 -4.49 18.20 6.93
CA LEU A 52 -4.56 18.99 8.17
C LEU A 52 -5.79 19.90 8.23
N ALA A 53 -6.29 20.35 7.07
CA ALA A 53 -7.52 21.15 7.00
C ALA A 53 -8.79 20.32 7.27
N GLN A 54 -8.74 18.99 7.17
CA GLN A 54 -9.89 18.09 7.24
C GLN A 54 -9.64 16.90 8.20
N PRO A 55 -9.36 17.15 9.49
CA PRO A 55 -9.02 16.09 10.44
C PRO A 55 -10.15 15.09 10.67
N GLY A 56 -11.40 15.50 10.52
CA GLY A 56 -12.58 14.62 10.60
C GLY A 56 -12.55 13.55 9.50
N LEU A 57 -12.29 13.93 8.24
CA LEU A 57 -12.15 12.98 7.12
C LEU A 57 -10.96 12.04 7.33
N VAL A 58 -9.85 12.54 7.86
CA VAL A 58 -8.69 11.69 8.20
C VAL A 58 -9.06 10.67 9.27
N SER A 59 -9.79 11.07 10.31
CA SER A 59 -10.30 10.18 11.35
C SER A 59 -11.21 9.09 10.77
N ASP A 60 -12.09 9.44 9.81
CA ASP A 60 -12.97 8.47 9.16
C ASP A 60 -12.21 7.51 8.23
N LEU A 61 -11.18 7.95 7.51
CA LEU A 61 -10.27 7.05 6.77
C LEU A 61 -9.66 6.01 7.72
N TRP A 62 -9.18 6.44 8.88
CA TRP A 62 -8.64 5.53 9.88
C TRP A 62 -9.71 4.57 10.43
N ARG A 63 -10.89 5.06 10.78
CA ARG A 63 -11.98 4.21 11.30
C ARG A 63 -12.39 3.16 10.30
N TYR A 64 -12.52 3.52 9.01
CA TYR A 64 -12.85 2.59 7.95
C TYR A 64 -11.76 1.53 7.76
N PHE A 65 -10.48 1.95 7.74
CA PHE A 65 -9.35 1.03 7.66
C PHE A 65 -9.31 0.08 8.86
N HIS A 66 -9.47 0.60 10.07
CA HIS A 66 -9.52 -0.18 11.30
C HIS A 66 -10.67 -1.18 11.29
N ALA A 67 -11.88 -0.74 10.98
CA ALA A 67 -13.03 -1.62 10.86
C ALA A 67 -12.79 -2.75 9.83
N ARG A 68 -12.09 -2.45 8.75
CA ARG A 68 -11.83 -3.40 7.68
C ARG A 68 -10.76 -4.44 8.02
N PHE A 69 -9.67 -4.05 8.69
CA PHE A 69 -8.46 -4.86 8.80
C PHE A 69 -8.06 -5.25 10.23
N ASP A 70 -8.69 -4.74 11.27
CA ASP A 70 -8.37 -5.16 12.64
C ASP A 70 -8.84 -6.62 12.85
N PRO A 71 -7.91 -7.57 13.12
CA PRO A 71 -8.27 -8.97 13.37
C PRO A 71 -9.06 -9.15 14.67
N ASP A 72 -8.88 -8.24 15.64
CA ASP A 72 -9.48 -8.30 16.97
C ASP A 72 -10.71 -7.40 17.11
N LEU A 73 -11.23 -6.89 15.98
CA LEU A 73 -12.39 -6.01 15.97
C LEU A 73 -13.59 -6.67 16.69
N SER A 74 -14.05 -6.04 17.76
CA SER A 74 -15.25 -6.46 18.48
C SER A 74 -16.52 -5.99 17.75
N GLY A 75 -17.54 -6.85 17.68
CA GLY A 75 -18.83 -6.53 17.07
C GLY A 75 -18.94 -6.83 15.58
N ASP A 76 -19.93 -6.22 14.93
CA ASP A 76 -20.20 -6.44 13.51
C ASP A 76 -19.30 -5.56 12.63
N ARG A 77 -18.36 -6.21 11.96
CA ARG A 77 -17.42 -5.59 11.01
C ARG A 77 -18.13 -4.87 9.87
N ASN A 78 -19.15 -5.49 9.29
CA ASN A 78 -19.86 -4.91 8.15
C ASN A 78 -20.58 -3.63 8.58
N LYS A 79 -21.19 -3.64 9.77
CA LYS A 79 -21.82 -2.45 10.33
C LYS A 79 -20.80 -1.34 10.60
N ALA A 80 -19.67 -1.66 11.22
CA ALA A 80 -18.62 -0.68 11.50
C ALA A 80 -18.03 -0.06 10.22
N MET A 81 -17.83 -0.87 9.18
CA MET A 81 -17.41 -0.39 7.85
C MET A 81 -18.47 0.50 7.22
N PHE A 82 -19.75 0.10 7.26
CA PHE A 82 -20.83 0.88 6.71
C PHE A 82 -20.95 2.25 7.40
N ASP A 83 -21.00 2.27 8.73
CA ASP A 83 -21.13 3.50 9.52
C ASP A 83 -19.95 4.46 9.27
N SER A 84 -18.71 3.93 9.16
CA SER A 84 -17.52 4.74 8.88
C SER A 84 -17.54 5.30 7.45
N LYS A 85 -18.01 4.54 6.47
CA LYS A 85 -18.17 4.97 5.07
C LYS A 85 -19.24 6.06 4.94
N GLU A 86 -20.39 5.89 5.57
CA GLU A 86 -21.46 6.90 5.57
C GLU A 86 -20.99 8.23 6.19
N SER A 87 -20.26 8.17 7.32
CA SER A 87 -19.66 9.36 7.94
C SER A 87 -18.70 10.06 7.00
N PHE A 88 -17.77 9.30 6.40
CA PHE A 88 -16.80 9.81 5.43
C PHE A 88 -17.49 10.47 4.23
N GLU A 89 -18.46 9.80 3.62
CA GLU A 89 -19.20 10.34 2.46
C GLU A 89 -20.01 11.58 2.80
N ALA A 90 -20.61 11.65 4.00
CA ALA A 90 -21.33 12.83 4.47
C ALA A 90 -20.42 14.05 4.59
N GLN A 91 -19.24 13.89 5.19
CA GLN A 91 -18.26 14.97 5.29
C GLN A 91 -17.69 15.35 3.91
N LEU A 92 -17.43 14.37 3.06
CA LEU A 92 -16.89 14.57 1.71
C LEU A 92 -17.83 15.44 0.84
N ARG A 93 -19.15 15.26 0.96
CA ARG A 93 -20.15 16.06 0.26
C ARG A 93 -20.12 17.56 0.65
N SER A 94 -19.55 17.89 1.78
CA SER A 94 -19.40 19.30 2.23
C SER A 94 -18.16 19.99 1.66
N LEU A 95 -17.25 19.26 1.05
CA LEU A 95 -16.04 19.82 0.46
C LEU A 95 -16.37 20.64 -0.79
N THR A 96 -15.78 21.83 -0.88
CA THR A 96 -15.90 22.71 -2.06
C THR A 96 -14.63 22.76 -2.90
N ALA A 97 -13.48 22.37 -2.33
CA ALA A 97 -12.20 22.39 -3.01
C ALA A 97 -11.96 21.07 -3.73
N HIS A 98 -11.75 21.14 -5.05
CA HIS A 98 -11.58 19.96 -5.93
C HIS A 98 -10.39 19.09 -5.54
N ASP A 99 -9.26 19.69 -5.16
CA ASP A 99 -8.06 18.98 -4.77
C ASP A 99 -8.22 18.21 -3.44
N GLN A 100 -9.02 18.74 -2.52
CA GLN A 100 -9.41 18.02 -1.29
C GLN A 100 -10.27 16.80 -1.65
N ASP A 101 -11.32 17.00 -2.43
CA ASP A 101 -12.23 15.92 -2.86
C ASP A 101 -11.46 14.81 -3.59
N VAL A 102 -10.62 15.15 -4.56
CA VAL A 102 -9.80 14.16 -5.29
C VAL A 102 -8.85 13.42 -4.37
N THR A 103 -8.17 14.11 -3.46
CA THR A 103 -7.20 13.49 -2.55
C THR A 103 -7.89 12.47 -1.63
N PHE A 104 -8.97 12.87 -0.96
CA PHE A 104 -9.69 11.99 -0.03
C PHE A 104 -10.36 10.82 -0.72
N ARG A 105 -11.00 11.02 -1.87
CA ARG A 105 -11.58 9.92 -2.67
C ARG A 105 -10.52 8.95 -3.14
N THR A 106 -9.36 9.45 -3.57
CA THR A 106 -8.26 8.58 -4.01
C THR A 106 -7.78 7.69 -2.87
N VAL A 107 -7.48 8.27 -1.70
CA VAL A 107 -7.01 7.48 -0.54
C VAL A 107 -8.09 6.49 -0.09
N PHE A 108 -9.35 6.93 -0.01
CA PHE A 108 -10.46 6.04 0.38
C PHE A 108 -10.63 4.87 -0.61
N ASN A 109 -10.59 5.13 -1.93
CA ASN A 109 -10.67 4.08 -2.93
C ASN A 109 -9.52 3.07 -2.83
N LEU A 110 -8.30 3.51 -2.53
CA LEU A 110 -7.18 2.61 -2.30
C LEU A 110 -7.37 1.73 -1.06
N ILE A 111 -7.89 2.30 0.04
CA ILE A 111 -8.22 1.52 1.24
C ILE A 111 -9.33 0.49 0.93
N GLU A 112 -10.38 0.91 0.23
CA GLU A 112 -11.50 0.06 -0.16
C GLU A 112 -11.08 -1.07 -1.10
N SER A 113 -10.15 -0.81 -2.01
CA SER A 113 -9.58 -1.78 -2.95
C SER A 113 -8.54 -2.71 -2.31
N THR A 114 -8.12 -2.45 -1.08
CA THR A 114 -7.12 -3.27 -0.37
C THR A 114 -7.76 -4.59 0.09
N LEU A 115 -7.10 -5.69 -0.25
CA LEU A 115 -7.54 -7.05 0.07
C LEU A 115 -6.87 -7.58 1.33
N ARG A 116 -5.58 -7.25 1.55
CA ARG A 116 -4.77 -7.70 2.68
C ARG A 116 -3.74 -6.64 3.05
N THR A 117 -3.40 -6.56 4.33
CA THR A 117 -2.32 -5.73 4.84
C THR A 117 -1.63 -6.40 6.03
N ASN A 118 -0.34 -6.13 6.23
CA ASN A 118 0.41 -6.57 7.41
C ASN A 118 0.34 -5.58 8.57
N PHE A 119 -0.52 -4.57 8.51
CA PHE A 119 -0.59 -3.47 9.48
C PHE A 119 -0.69 -3.97 10.94
N TYR A 120 -1.51 -4.99 11.20
CA TYR A 120 -1.76 -5.52 12.54
C TYR A 120 -0.80 -6.66 12.96
N ARG A 121 0.15 -7.04 12.13
CA ARG A 121 1.12 -8.09 12.50
C ARG A 121 2.06 -7.60 13.60
N PRO A 122 2.13 -8.28 14.77
CA PRO A 122 2.97 -7.87 15.89
C PRO A 122 4.44 -8.29 15.75
N ASP A 123 4.73 -9.30 14.90
CA ASP A 123 6.00 -10.00 14.78
C ASP A 123 6.96 -9.38 13.74
N ARG A 124 6.66 -8.17 13.26
CA ARG A 124 7.54 -7.46 12.34
C ARG A 124 8.81 -6.98 13.03
N ILE A 125 9.97 -7.26 12.42
CA ILE A 125 11.29 -6.88 12.97
C ILE A 125 11.48 -5.36 12.89
N GLU A 126 11.01 -4.73 11.80
CA GLU A 126 11.03 -3.29 11.59
C GLU A 126 9.68 -2.82 11.07
N HIS A 127 9.48 -1.50 11.06
CA HIS A 127 8.22 -0.91 10.62
C HIS A 127 8.22 -0.74 9.09
N TYR A 128 7.51 -1.62 8.41
CA TYR A 128 7.16 -1.53 6.99
C TYR A 128 5.71 -1.96 6.81
N LEU A 129 5.03 -1.40 5.84
CA LEU A 129 3.62 -1.67 5.56
C LEU A 129 3.46 -2.24 4.16
N SER A 130 2.62 -3.24 4.01
CA SER A 130 2.25 -3.80 2.72
C SER A 130 0.74 -3.79 2.53
N PHE A 131 0.33 -3.44 1.30
CA PHE A 131 -1.07 -3.37 0.87
C PHE A 131 -1.22 -4.17 -0.42
N LYS A 132 -1.95 -5.30 -0.37
CA LYS A 132 -2.38 -6.02 -1.57
C LYS A 132 -3.69 -5.44 -2.05
N VAL A 133 -3.75 -5.00 -3.29
CA VAL A 133 -4.94 -4.37 -3.86
C VAL A 133 -5.50 -5.17 -5.04
N ASP A 134 -6.82 -5.09 -5.20
CA ASP A 134 -7.51 -5.49 -6.42
C ASP A 134 -7.50 -4.32 -7.42
N CYS A 135 -6.71 -4.46 -8.49
CA CYS A 135 -6.56 -3.41 -9.49
C CYS A 135 -7.85 -3.07 -10.23
N ALA A 136 -8.80 -4.01 -10.30
CA ALA A 136 -10.09 -3.77 -10.95
C ALA A 136 -10.94 -2.72 -10.20
N GLN A 137 -10.73 -2.57 -8.89
CA GLN A 137 -11.49 -1.64 -8.03
C GLN A 137 -10.87 -0.23 -7.98
N ILE A 138 -9.68 -0.03 -8.51
CA ILE A 138 -8.97 1.26 -8.46
C ILE A 138 -9.31 2.08 -9.70
N TRP A 139 -9.92 3.26 -9.50
CA TRP A 139 -10.38 4.09 -10.62
C TRP A 139 -9.25 4.62 -11.51
N GLN A 140 -8.11 4.98 -10.87
CA GLN A 140 -6.95 5.59 -11.54
C GLN A 140 -5.97 4.55 -12.08
N MET A 141 -6.32 3.25 -12.02
CA MET A 141 -5.43 2.19 -12.48
C MET A 141 -5.20 2.28 -14.00
N PRO A 142 -3.95 2.42 -14.47
CA PRO A 142 -3.66 2.48 -15.90
C PRO A 142 -3.89 1.13 -16.59
N GLU A 143 -4.26 1.20 -17.85
CA GLU A 143 -4.41 0.01 -18.71
C GLU A 143 -3.05 -0.41 -19.32
N PRO A 144 -2.84 -1.73 -19.58
CA PRO A 144 -3.71 -2.82 -19.17
C PRO A 144 -3.62 -3.05 -17.65
N ARG A 145 -4.75 -3.28 -17.01
CA ARG A 145 -4.80 -3.51 -15.56
C ARG A 145 -4.16 -4.85 -15.21
N MET A 146 -3.28 -4.84 -14.21
CA MET A 146 -2.87 -6.06 -13.54
C MET A 146 -4.03 -6.61 -12.72
N LYS A 147 -3.99 -7.88 -12.36
CA LYS A 147 -5.00 -8.43 -11.44
C LYS A 147 -4.79 -7.95 -10.01
N TYR A 148 -3.55 -8.06 -9.54
CA TYR A 148 -3.16 -7.61 -8.20
C TYR A 148 -1.91 -6.77 -8.23
N GLU A 149 -1.83 -5.80 -7.34
CA GLU A 149 -0.59 -5.13 -6.98
C GLU A 149 -0.38 -5.25 -5.47
N VAL A 150 0.87 -5.43 -5.04
CA VAL A 150 1.27 -5.28 -3.65
C VAL A 150 2.20 -4.08 -3.57
N TYR A 151 1.78 -3.04 -2.86
CA TYR A 151 2.61 -1.89 -2.57
C TYR A 151 3.23 -2.03 -1.18
N VAL A 152 4.54 -1.80 -1.06
CA VAL A 152 5.27 -1.87 0.21
C VAL A 152 5.85 -0.50 0.52
N HIS A 153 5.46 0.04 1.67
CA HIS A 153 5.90 1.31 2.22
C HIS A 153 6.92 1.10 3.33
N HIS A 154 8.02 1.85 3.26
CA HIS A 154 9.01 2.01 4.32
C HIS A 154 9.49 3.47 4.32
N PRO A 155 9.94 4.06 5.45
CA PRO A 155 10.47 5.43 5.46
C PRO A 155 11.60 5.69 4.45
N GLU A 156 12.41 4.68 4.16
CA GLU A 156 13.59 4.78 3.28
C GLU A 156 13.42 4.13 1.91
N MET A 157 12.29 3.43 1.65
CA MET A 157 12.05 2.69 0.42
C MET A 157 10.57 2.67 0.06
N GLU A 158 10.29 2.60 -1.21
CA GLU A 158 9.01 2.16 -1.76
C GLU A 158 9.24 1.01 -2.71
N GLY A 159 8.35 0.03 -2.66
CA GLY A 159 8.39 -1.10 -3.55
C GLY A 159 7.01 -1.52 -4.03
N ILE A 160 6.97 -2.17 -5.19
CA ILE A 160 5.75 -2.67 -5.76
C ILE A 160 5.98 -4.04 -6.40
N HIS A 161 4.96 -4.89 -6.35
CA HIS A 161 4.93 -6.17 -7.04
C HIS A 161 3.60 -6.31 -7.78
N LEU A 162 3.65 -6.40 -9.09
CA LEU A 162 2.52 -6.48 -10.00
C LEU A 162 2.32 -7.90 -10.48
N ARG A 163 1.09 -8.41 -10.42
CA ARG A 163 0.72 -9.74 -10.92
C ARG A 163 -0.43 -9.65 -11.91
N GLY A 164 -0.24 -10.22 -13.10
CA GLY A 164 -1.26 -10.33 -14.13
C GLY A 164 -2.39 -11.28 -13.74
N GLY A 165 -2.12 -12.31 -12.91
CA GLY A 165 -3.09 -13.29 -12.47
C GLY A 165 -2.90 -13.85 -11.08
N GLN A 166 -3.68 -14.87 -10.75
CA GLN A 166 -3.58 -15.57 -9.48
C GLN A 166 -2.21 -16.24 -9.31
N ILE A 167 -1.73 -16.89 -10.38
CA ILE A 167 -0.41 -17.51 -10.46
C ILE A 167 0.37 -16.76 -11.54
N ALA A 168 1.38 -16.01 -11.12
CA ALA A 168 2.19 -15.19 -12.01
C ALA A 168 3.68 -15.31 -11.64
N ARG A 169 4.59 -15.22 -12.61
CA ARG A 169 6.03 -15.40 -12.41
C ARG A 169 6.83 -14.24 -12.99
N GLY A 170 7.80 -13.74 -12.22
CA GLY A 170 8.71 -12.70 -12.70
C GLY A 170 9.68 -12.22 -11.63
N GLY A 171 10.63 -11.38 -12.04
CA GLY A 171 11.68 -10.87 -11.16
C GLY A 171 11.38 -9.48 -10.63
N ILE A 172 12.16 -9.09 -9.61
CA ILE A 172 12.12 -7.78 -8.95
C ILE A 172 13.40 -7.02 -9.32
N ARG A 173 13.29 -5.70 -9.55
CA ARG A 173 14.40 -4.82 -9.88
C ARG A 173 14.58 -3.72 -8.84
N TRP A 174 15.83 -3.38 -8.57
CA TRP A 174 16.17 -2.10 -7.98
C TRP A 174 16.20 -1.03 -9.06
N LEU A 175 15.49 0.08 -8.83
CA LEU A 175 15.30 1.20 -9.76
C LEU A 175 15.77 2.50 -9.11
N ASP A 176 16.24 3.44 -9.93
CA ASP A 176 16.80 4.72 -9.47
C ASP A 176 15.87 5.92 -9.72
N ARG A 177 14.56 5.67 -9.87
CA ARG A 177 13.56 6.66 -10.27
C ARG A 177 12.36 6.64 -9.33
N GLU A 178 11.85 7.81 -9.01
CA GLU A 178 10.64 7.95 -8.19
C GLU A 178 9.37 7.43 -8.90
N ASP A 179 9.30 7.53 -10.25
CA ASP A 179 8.18 7.01 -11.06
C ASP A 179 8.37 5.53 -11.44
N TYR A 180 9.00 4.76 -10.57
CA TYR A 180 9.42 3.38 -10.78
C TYR A 180 8.28 2.43 -11.14
N ARG A 181 7.06 2.66 -10.61
CA ARG A 181 5.89 1.83 -10.92
C ARG A 181 5.59 1.80 -12.41
N ARG A 182 5.72 2.94 -13.09
CA ARG A 182 5.48 3.05 -14.54
C ARG A 182 6.44 2.15 -15.34
N GLU A 183 7.71 2.09 -14.95
CA GLU A 183 8.69 1.21 -15.58
C GLU A 183 8.34 -0.26 -15.32
N VAL A 184 8.05 -0.62 -14.07
CA VAL A 184 7.66 -1.98 -13.68
C VAL A 184 6.40 -2.43 -14.43
N HIS A 185 5.40 -1.56 -14.55
CA HIS A 185 4.17 -1.82 -15.30
C HIS A 185 4.46 -2.10 -16.79
N GLY A 186 5.29 -1.28 -17.43
CA GLY A 186 5.70 -1.50 -18.83
C GLY A 186 6.41 -2.84 -19.03
N LEU A 187 7.27 -3.25 -18.10
CA LEU A 187 7.94 -4.55 -18.12
C LEU A 187 6.95 -5.71 -17.93
N ALA A 188 6.00 -5.57 -17.00
CA ALA A 188 4.97 -6.58 -16.75
C ALA A 188 4.06 -6.77 -17.96
N THR A 189 3.57 -5.68 -18.56
CA THR A 189 2.75 -5.69 -19.78
C THR A 189 3.47 -6.38 -20.93
N THR A 190 4.75 -6.05 -21.16
CA THR A 190 5.56 -6.68 -22.20
C THR A 190 5.71 -8.19 -21.97
N GLN A 191 5.88 -8.63 -20.72
CA GLN A 191 5.98 -10.04 -20.38
C GLN A 191 4.67 -10.78 -20.61
N MET A 192 3.53 -10.19 -20.29
CA MET A 192 2.21 -10.79 -20.52
C MET A 192 1.99 -11.09 -22.00
N VAL A 193 2.35 -10.15 -22.88
CA VAL A 193 2.22 -10.35 -24.36
C VAL A 193 3.15 -11.46 -24.87
N LYS A 194 4.36 -11.57 -24.34
CA LYS A 194 5.34 -12.58 -24.77
C LYS A 194 5.03 -14.00 -24.28
N ASN A 195 4.38 -14.14 -23.14
CA ASN A 195 4.24 -15.40 -22.43
C ASN A 195 2.86 -16.06 -22.57
N VAL A 196 2.01 -15.58 -23.46
CA VAL A 196 0.62 -16.08 -23.69
C VAL A 196 0.56 -17.61 -23.92
N LEU A 197 1.65 -18.24 -24.36
CA LEU A 197 1.68 -19.69 -24.68
C LEU A 197 2.42 -20.57 -23.67
N ILE A 198 3.17 -20.02 -22.70
CA ILE A 198 4.15 -20.82 -21.95
C ILE A 198 4.01 -20.68 -20.42
N VAL A 199 3.54 -19.55 -19.89
CA VAL A 199 3.40 -19.31 -18.46
C VAL A 199 2.02 -18.71 -18.20
N PRO A 200 1.36 -19.07 -17.09
CA PRO A 200 0.02 -18.59 -16.83
C PRO A 200 -0.07 -17.05 -16.89
N GLU A 201 0.79 -16.30 -16.25
CA GLU A 201 0.78 -14.84 -16.38
C GLU A 201 2.08 -14.22 -15.88
N GLY A 202 2.36 -12.95 -16.27
CA GLY A 202 3.57 -12.25 -15.90
C GLY A 202 3.46 -11.56 -14.55
N ALA A 203 4.56 -11.58 -13.78
CA ALA A 203 4.75 -10.73 -12.62
C ALA A 203 6.02 -9.91 -12.76
N LYS A 204 6.01 -8.70 -12.25
CA LYS A 204 7.18 -7.84 -12.11
C LYS A 204 7.12 -7.04 -10.83
N GLY A 205 8.26 -6.95 -10.17
CA GLY A 205 8.43 -6.08 -9.03
C GLY A 205 9.54 -5.06 -9.25
N GLY A 206 9.49 -4.02 -8.46
CA GLY A 206 10.54 -3.02 -8.41
C GLY A 206 10.51 -2.27 -7.09
N PHE A 207 11.64 -1.70 -6.72
CA PHE A 207 11.74 -0.81 -5.57
C PHE A 207 12.77 0.29 -5.83
N PHE A 208 12.61 1.40 -5.12
CA PHE A 208 13.57 2.47 -5.16
C PHE A 208 13.90 2.97 -3.74
N LEU A 209 15.10 3.52 -3.59
CA LEU A 209 15.59 4.10 -2.34
C LEU A 209 15.22 5.57 -2.28
N LYS A 210 14.51 5.99 -1.22
CA LYS A 210 14.13 7.40 -1.00
C LYS A 210 15.32 8.28 -0.62
N LYS A 211 16.38 7.68 -0.04
CA LYS A 211 17.62 8.38 0.31
C LYS A 211 18.65 8.29 -0.79
N SER A 212 19.39 9.36 -0.98
CA SER A 212 20.56 9.40 -1.86
C SER A 212 21.81 9.00 -1.08
N TYR A 213 22.68 8.21 -1.69
CA TYR A 213 23.94 7.74 -1.12
C TYR A 213 25.07 8.08 -2.10
N THR A 214 26.12 8.73 -1.61
CA THR A 214 27.29 9.10 -2.40
C THR A 214 28.28 7.93 -2.56
N ASP A 215 28.43 7.11 -1.52
CA ASP A 215 29.27 5.93 -1.56
C ASP A 215 28.51 4.75 -2.19
N ARG A 216 29.12 4.14 -3.21
CA ARG A 216 28.50 3.02 -3.97
C ARG A 216 28.37 1.74 -3.14
N GLY A 217 29.31 1.48 -2.24
CA GLY A 217 29.28 0.30 -1.36
C GLY A 217 28.17 0.41 -0.33
N VAL A 218 28.05 1.57 0.32
CA VAL A 218 26.96 1.88 1.27
C VAL A 218 25.61 1.80 0.56
N ARG A 219 25.50 2.42 -0.62
CA ARG A 219 24.27 2.38 -1.43
C ARG A 219 23.83 0.95 -1.74
N ARG A 220 24.78 0.06 -2.08
CA ARG A 220 24.50 -1.34 -2.37
C ARG A 220 24.03 -2.09 -1.12
N ALA A 221 24.73 -1.92 0.00
CA ALA A 221 24.36 -2.56 1.26
C ALA A 221 22.94 -2.14 1.73
N GLU A 222 22.61 -0.85 1.60
CA GLU A 222 21.27 -0.35 1.92
C GLU A 222 20.20 -0.89 0.96
N ALA A 223 20.50 -1.02 -0.32
CA ALA A 223 19.59 -1.63 -1.28
C ALA A 223 19.30 -3.10 -0.92
N ASP A 224 20.32 -3.87 -0.54
CA ASP A 224 20.19 -5.27 -0.14
C ASP A 224 19.37 -5.40 1.17
N ARG A 225 19.59 -4.50 2.15
CA ARG A 225 18.80 -4.41 3.40
C ARG A 225 17.33 -4.13 3.09
N LEU A 226 17.05 -3.09 2.32
CA LEU A 226 15.71 -2.63 2.01
C LEU A 226 14.96 -3.60 1.08
N TYR A 227 15.66 -4.29 0.19
CA TYR A 227 15.11 -5.40 -0.57
C TYR A 227 14.56 -6.51 0.33
N THR A 228 15.24 -6.78 1.44
CA THR A 228 14.75 -7.77 2.42
C THR A 228 13.39 -7.35 3.01
N PHE A 229 13.16 -6.06 3.29
CA PHE A 229 11.85 -5.59 3.78
C PHE A 229 10.76 -5.64 2.70
N LEU A 230 11.12 -5.39 1.44
CA LEU A 230 10.18 -5.61 0.34
C LEU A 230 9.71 -7.07 0.32
N ILE A 231 10.64 -8.03 0.34
CA ILE A 231 10.29 -9.45 0.30
C ILE A 231 9.49 -9.87 1.54
N ARG A 232 9.88 -9.41 2.73
CA ARG A 232 9.10 -9.68 3.96
C ARG A 232 7.69 -9.11 3.86
N GLY A 233 7.52 -7.89 3.37
CA GLY A 233 6.21 -7.28 3.19
C GLY A 233 5.31 -8.06 2.22
N LEU A 234 5.89 -8.68 1.17
CA LEU A 234 5.16 -9.57 0.28
C LEU A 234 4.77 -10.88 0.98
N LEU A 235 5.70 -11.48 1.73
CA LEU A 235 5.47 -12.74 2.44
C LEU A 235 4.49 -12.60 3.61
N ASP A 236 4.51 -11.48 4.32
CA ASP A 236 3.64 -11.20 5.46
C ASP A 236 2.15 -11.33 5.15
N ILE A 237 1.74 -11.12 3.91
CA ILE A 237 0.35 -11.13 3.46
C ILE A 237 0.02 -12.29 2.52
N THR A 238 0.98 -13.19 2.29
CA THR A 238 0.83 -14.38 1.43
C THR A 238 0.53 -15.60 2.30
N ASP A 239 -0.40 -16.44 1.85
CA ASP A 239 -0.67 -17.73 2.50
C ASP A 239 0.50 -18.69 2.28
N ASN A 240 0.75 -19.59 3.22
CA ASN A 240 1.76 -20.62 3.12
C ASN A 240 1.11 -22.01 2.89
N ILE A 241 1.90 -22.96 2.44
CA ILE A 241 1.52 -24.38 2.40
C ILE A 241 2.42 -25.15 3.35
N VAL A 242 1.82 -25.76 4.38
CA VAL A 242 2.51 -26.60 5.36
C VAL A 242 1.84 -27.95 5.37
N ASP A 243 2.59 -29.00 5.11
CA ASP A 243 2.09 -30.40 5.08
C ASP A 243 0.87 -30.58 4.16
N GLY A 244 0.87 -29.87 3.01
CA GLY A 244 -0.22 -29.92 2.02
C GLY A 244 -1.46 -29.09 2.37
N SER A 245 -1.46 -28.40 3.51
CA SER A 245 -2.56 -27.54 3.97
C SER A 245 -2.20 -26.08 3.84
N THR A 246 -3.20 -25.24 3.49
CA THR A 246 -3.01 -23.80 3.46
C THR A 246 -3.01 -23.22 4.88
N VAL A 247 -1.94 -22.51 5.21
CA VAL A 247 -1.78 -21.76 6.46
C VAL A 247 -1.82 -20.26 6.16
N HIS A 248 -2.74 -19.57 6.80
CA HIS A 248 -2.91 -18.14 6.61
C HIS A 248 -1.95 -17.32 7.50
N PRO A 249 -1.48 -16.16 7.03
CA PRO A 249 -0.63 -15.30 7.84
C PRO A 249 -1.39 -14.82 9.08
N PRO A 250 -0.74 -14.82 10.27
CA PRO A 250 -1.37 -14.38 11.52
C PRO A 250 -1.70 -12.88 11.48
N ALA A 251 -2.79 -12.51 12.15
CA ALA A 251 -3.25 -11.12 12.27
C ALA A 251 -3.45 -10.38 10.93
N VAL A 252 -3.75 -11.12 9.85
CA VAL A 252 -4.07 -10.58 8.53
C VAL A 252 -5.52 -10.91 8.17
N VAL A 253 -6.37 -9.89 8.18
CA VAL A 253 -7.74 -10.02 7.65
C VAL A 253 -7.67 -10.10 6.13
N ARG A 254 -8.43 -11.04 5.54
CA ARG A 254 -8.42 -11.35 4.12
C ARG A 254 -9.77 -11.03 3.50
N HIS A 255 -9.77 -10.23 2.45
CA HIS A 255 -10.94 -9.92 1.63
C HIS A 255 -10.88 -10.60 0.24
N ASP A 256 -10.04 -11.60 0.12
CA ASP A 256 -9.87 -12.45 -1.06
C ASP A 256 -9.82 -13.93 -0.67
N GLY A 257 -9.73 -14.80 -1.67
CA GLY A 257 -9.51 -16.22 -1.48
C GLY A 257 -8.07 -16.55 -1.10
N THR A 258 -7.75 -17.85 -1.12
CA THR A 258 -6.40 -18.36 -0.86
C THR A 258 -5.40 -17.79 -1.86
N ASP A 259 -4.27 -17.32 -1.34
CA ASP A 259 -3.15 -16.79 -2.11
C ASP A 259 -1.82 -17.35 -1.58
N THR A 260 -1.44 -18.52 -2.08
CA THR A 260 -0.22 -19.24 -1.69
C THR A 260 0.95 -18.96 -2.63
N TYR A 261 0.81 -17.98 -3.52
CA TYR A 261 1.77 -17.78 -4.59
C TYR A 261 2.60 -16.52 -4.40
N LEU A 262 3.89 -16.73 -4.20
CA LEU A 262 4.91 -15.69 -4.31
C LEU A 262 6.17 -16.30 -4.96
N VAL A 263 6.46 -15.93 -6.21
CA VAL A 263 7.70 -16.27 -6.91
C VAL A 263 8.22 -15.12 -7.73
#